data_498ce391382bb20f0de1b86854e7ad1a
#
_entry.id   498ce391382bb20f0de1b86854e7ad1a
#
_cell.length_a   1.000
_cell.length_b   1.000
_cell.length_c   1.000
_cell.angle_alpha   90.00
_cell.angle_beta   90.00
_cell.angle_gamma   90.00
#
_symmetry.space_group_name_H-M   'P 1'
#
loop_
_entity.id
_entity.type
_entity.pdbx_description
1 polymer ?
#
loop_
_entity_poly.entity_id
_entity_poly.type
_entity_poly.pdbx_seq_one_letter_code
_entity_poly.pdbx_strand_id
1 'polypeptide(L)'
;MSETAKLILDGKEYDLPVVTGTMGEKSVDISKLRSTTGYITLDDGYGNTGSCQSKVTFIDGEKGILRYRGYPIEEIAQNSSFIEAAYLVIFGKLCNQQERDQFADLLTENAPLHQSMYKHFEGYGSNGQPMAILSAMVNSLTAYDPQVMQPKDENDLFYAAASLMSKVRTIAAASHKTTIGEPIIYPRNDLKYVENFLHMMFSTPYNDYEPTPEIVRALNMFFVLHADHEQNCSTSTVRMVASSQANMFASASAGISALWGPLHGGANVAVIEMLQKIHDEGLDPATFMDEVKDKSTGRKLMGFGHRVYKNFDPRATILKDAAFDMLEKMNIDDPLLDVALKLEEVALKDDYFVERKLYPNVDFYSGIILRAIGIPLDMFTVMFAIGRMPGWIANWKEVHEDPNARIYRPRQVYQGDVQNTWIPRDQR
;
A
#
# COMPACT_ATOMS: atom_id res chain seq x y z
N MET A 1 2.30 -0.42 -39.39
CA MET A 1 3.72 -0.53 -39.01
C MET A 1 3.80 -0.22 -37.54
N SER A 2 4.48 -1.05 -36.74
CA SER A 2 4.69 -0.75 -35.32
C SER A 2 5.57 0.51 -35.22
N GLU A 3 5.22 1.41 -34.32
CA GLU A 3 6.03 2.63 -34.06
C GLU A 3 7.38 2.21 -33.51
N THR A 4 8.46 2.88 -33.95
CA THR A 4 9.83 2.63 -33.49
C THR A 4 10.49 3.93 -33.04
N ALA A 5 11.31 3.84 -32.00
CA ALA A 5 12.20 4.90 -31.57
C ALA A 5 13.63 4.60 -32.08
N LYS A 6 14.37 5.62 -32.46
CA LYS A 6 15.77 5.48 -32.91
C LYS A 6 16.72 5.78 -31.76
N LEU A 7 17.66 4.87 -31.53
CA LEU A 7 18.78 5.05 -30.62
C LEU A 7 20.08 5.02 -31.39
N ILE A 8 20.93 6.02 -31.19
CA ILE A 8 22.25 6.10 -31.83
C ILE A 8 23.30 5.78 -30.79
N LEU A 9 24.09 4.73 -31.02
CA LEU A 9 25.21 4.32 -30.18
C LEU A 9 26.45 4.11 -31.07
N ASP A 10 27.58 4.74 -30.74
CA ASP A 10 28.83 4.66 -31.48
C ASP A 10 28.65 4.95 -32.99
N GLY A 11 27.76 5.89 -33.33
CA GLY A 11 27.47 6.29 -34.71
C GLY A 11 26.57 5.34 -35.50
N LYS A 12 26.05 4.26 -34.87
CA LYS A 12 25.10 3.33 -35.49
C LYS A 12 23.70 3.58 -34.98
N GLU A 13 22.72 3.55 -35.88
CA GLU A 13 21.32 3.63 -35.58
C GLU A 13 20.73 2.24 -35.24
N TYR A 14 19.90 2.21 -34.23
CA TYR A 14 19.15 1.04 -33.80
C TYR A 14 17.65 1.41 -33.64
N ASP A 15 16.80 0.64 -34.27
CA ASP A 15 15.36 0.77 -34.12
C ASP A 15 14.89 -0.05 -32.92
N LEU A 16 14.24 0.62 -31.97
CA LEU A 16 13.65 0.02 -30.78
C LEU A 16 12.12 0.07 -30.87
N PRO A 17 11.40 -1.03 -30.62
CA PRO A 17 9.94 -1.02 -30.64
C PRO A 17 9.38 -0.04 -29.62
N VAL A 18 8.29 0.62 -29.97
CA VAL A 18 7.50 1.44 -29.04
C VAL A 18 6.25 0.66 -28.66
N VAL A 19 6.04 0.54 -27.35
CA VAL A 19 4.82 -0.01 -26.76
C VAL A 19 3.97 1.16 -26.29
N THR A 20 2.72 1.22 -26.76
CA THR A 20 1.77 2.27 -26.37
C THR A 20 0.71 1.67 -25.45
N GLY A 21 0.55 2.24 -24.28
CA GLY A 21 -0.48 1.89 -23.32
C GLY A 21 -1.88 2.32 -23.78
N THR A 22 -2.91 1.83 -23.13
CA THR A 22 -4.32 2.10 -23.45
C THR A 22 -4.67 3.60 -23.36
N MET A 23 -3.98 4.33 -22.48
CA MET A 23 -4.20 5.76 -22.29
C MET A 23 -3.23 6.64 -23.09
N GLY A 24 -2.42 6.01 -23.96
CA GLY A 24 -1.51 6.71 -24.86
C GLY A 24 -0.09 6.88 -24.34
N GLU A 25 0.26 6.30 -23.19
CA GLU A 25 1.63 6.30 -22.65
C GLU A 25 2.54 5.53 -23.61
N LYS A 26 3.69 6.09 -23.91
CA LYS A 26 4.67 5.48 -24.81
C LYS A 26 5.89 5.01 -24.05
N SER A 27 6.27 3.76 -24.26
CA SER A 27 7.47 3.14 -23.71
C SER A 27 8.35 2.59 -24.83
N VAL A 28 9.67 2.75 -24.70
CA VAL A 28 10.63 2.14 -25.60
C VAL A 28 10.98 0.76 -25.07
N ASP A 29 10.72 -0.29 -25.86
CA ASP A 29 11.11 -1.66 -25.50
C ASP A 29 12.62 -1.87 -25.64
N ILE A 30 13.31 -1.96 -24.52
CA ILE A 30 14.75 -2.17 -24.42
C ILE A 30 15.14 -3.65 -24.20
N SER A 31 14.21 -4.58 -24.26
CA SER A 31 14.45 -6.00 -23.92
C SER A 31 15.57 -6.65 -24.73
N LYS A 32 15.76 -6.23 -25.99
CA LYS A 32 16.80 -6.70 -26.88
C LYS A 32 18.04 -5.79 -26.97
N LEU A 33 18.05 -4.65 -26.29
CA LEU A 33 19.11 -3.65 -26.41
C LEU A 33 20.49 -4.28 -26.16
N ARG A 34 20.66 -4.97 -25.05
CA ARG A 34 21.95 -5.57 -24.68
C ARG A 34 22.42 -6.64 -25.66
N SER A 35 21.54 -7.51 -26.13
CA SER A 35 21.92 -8.57 -27.08
C SER A 35 22.33 -8.04 -28.43
N THR A 36 21.79 -6.87 -28.81
CA THR A 36 22.06 -6.24 -30.12
C THR A 36 23.26 -5.30 -30.07
N THR A 37 23.47 -4.59 -28.96
CA THR A 37 24.42 -3.47 -28.87
C THR A 37 25.53 -3.69 -27.83
N GLY A 38 25.33 -4.57 -26.86
CA GLY A 38 26.20 -4.69 -25.69
C GLY A 38 25.83 -3.71 -24.53
N TYR A 39 25.11 -2.63 -24.82
CA TYR A 39 24.73 -1.62 -23.83
C TYR A 39 23.58 -2.07 -22.95
N ILE A 40 23.57 -1.57 -21.71
CA ILE A 40 22.43 -1.65 -20.77
C ILE A 40 21.97 -0.24 -20.43
N THR A 41 20.75 -0.13 -19.94
CA THR A 41 20.21 1.12 -19.36
C THR A 41 20.53 1.21 -17.88
N LEU A 42 20.63 2.42 -17.35
CA LEU A 42 20.82 2.70 -15.93
C LEU A 42 19.76 3.70 -15.48
N ASP A 43 18.98 3.30 -14.46
CA ASP A 43 17.99 4.12 -13.77
C ASP A 43 17.85 3.57 -12.35
N ASP A 44 18.67 4.04 -11.42
CA ASP A 44 18.83 3.49 -10.06
C ASP A 44 17.53 3.49 -9.24
N GLY A 45 16.64 4.40 -9.50
CA GLY A 45 15.39 4.52 -8.72
C GLY A 45 14.15 4.13 -9.50
N TYR A 46 14.30 3.55 -10.70
CA TYR A 46 13.19 3.24 -11.63
C TYR A 46 12.27 4.45 -11.91
N GLY A 47 12.82 5.67 -11.82
CA GLY A 47 12.05 6.91 -11.96
C GLY A 47 11.48 7.12 -13.37
N ASN A 48 12.11 6.49 -14.37
CA ASN A 48 11.71 6.54 -15.77
C ASN A 48 11.68 5.14 -16.42
N THR A 49 11.48 4.09 -15.62
CA THR A 49 11.51 2.70 -16.12
C THR A 49 10.15 2.05 -15.95
N GLY A 50 9.48 1.71 -17.04
CA GLY A 50 8.33 0.81 -17.05
C GLY A 50 8.79 -0.62 -16.76
N SER A 51 8.49 -1.14 -15.58
CA SER A 51 8.92 -2.49 -15.14
C SER A 51 7.98 -3.61 -15.60
N CYS A 52 6.75 -3.28 -15.96
CA CYS A 52 5.74 -4.23 -16.41
C CYS A 52 4.63 -3.55 -17.21
N GLN A 53 3.78 -4.36 -17.82
CA GLN A 53 2.47 -3.96 -18.30
C GLN A 53 1.43 -4.47 -17.30
N SER A 54 0.45 -3.65 -16.94
CA SER A 54 -0.58 -3.99 -15.96
C SER A 54 -1.95 -3.47 -16.39
N LYS A 55 -3.01 -4.19 -15.99
CA LYS A 55 -4.41 -3.80 -16.18
C LYS A 55 -5.09 -3.43 -14.86
N VAL A 56 -4.35 -3.35 -13.75
CA VAL A 56 -4.92 -3.16 -12.41
C VAL A 56 -5.27 -1.70 -12.16
N THR A 57 -4.28 -0.83 -12.24
CA THR A 57 -4.43 0.58 -11.85
C THR A 57 -3.83 1.49 -12.91
N PHE A 58 -4.54 2.57 -13.19
CA PHE A 58 -4.05 3.68 -14.01
C PHE A 58 -3.98 4.95 -13.18
N ILE A 59 -2.86 5.68 -13.31
CA ILE A 59 -2.65 6.99 -12.70
C ILE A 59 -2.18 7.98 -13.76
N ASP A 60 -2.86 9.14 -13.84
CA ASP A 60 -2.36 10.33 -14.51
C ASP A 60 -2.02 11.38 -13.44
N GLY A 61 -0.76 11.44 -13.07
CA GLY A 61 -0.31 12.32 -12.00
C GLY A 61 -0.42 13.81 -12.34
N GLU A 62 -0.36 14.19 -13.62
CA GLU A 62 -0.51 15.59 -14.03
C GLU A 62 -1.97 16.05 -13.95
N LYS A 63 -2.93 15.15 -14.19
CA LYS A 63 -4.36 15.45 -14.12
C LYS A 63 -4.99 15.08 -12.76
N GLY A 64 -4.26 14.41 -11.87
CA GLY A 64 -4.82 13.94 -10.61
C GLY A 64 -5.89 12.85 -10.79
N ILE A 65 -5.67 11.92 -11.72
CA ILE A 65 -6.62 10.85 -12.04
C ILE A 65 -6.09 9.53 -11.47
N LEU A 66 -6.98 8.78 -10.80
CA LEU A 66 -6.76 7.41 -10.36
C LEU A 66 -7.94 6.53 -10.80
N ARG A 67 -7.64 5.37 -11.39
CA ARG A 67 -8.66 4.40 -11.80
C ARG A 67 -8.25 2.99 -11.39
N TYR A 68 -9.18 2.22 -10.84
CA TYR A 68 -9.02 0.77 -10.68
C TYR A 68 -9.77 0.06 -11.80
N ARG A 69 -9.07 -0.75 -12.60
CA ARG A 69 -9.66 -1.48 -13.73
C ARG A 69 -10.46 -0.59 -14.69
N GLY A 70 -10.07 0.67 -14.81
CA GLY A 70 -10.73 1.67 -15.64
C GLY A 70 -11.84 2.48 -14.97
N TYR A 71 -12.29 2.10 -13.77
CA TYR A 71 -13.30 2.83 -13.01
C TYR A 71 -12.65 3.97 -12.20
N PRO A 72 -13.19 5.22 -12.26
CA PRO A 72 -12.70 6.33 -11.46
C PRO A 72 -12.75 6.02 -9.96
N ILE A 73 -11.72 6.44 -9.23
CA ILE A 73 -11.64 6.17 -7.79
C ILE A 73 -12.79 6.83 -7.02
N GLU A 74 -13.26 7.97 -7.47
CA GLU A 74 -14.39 8.69 -6.88
C GLU A 74 -15.67 7.86 -6.94
N GLU A 75 -15.94 7.21 -8.08
CA GLU A 75 -17.12 6.36 -8.25
C GLU A 75 -17.03 5.09 -7.38
N ILE A 76 -15.84 4.47 -7.33
CA ILE A 76 -15.63 3.28 -6.50
C ILE A 76 -15.79 3.63 -5.02
N ALA A 77 -15.17 4.72 -4.57
CA ALA A 77 -15.23 5.18 -3.19
C ALA A 77 -16.67 5.49 -2.75
N GLN A 78 -17.46 6.06 -3.64
CA GLN A 78 -18.84 6.45 -3.35
C GLN A 78 -19.82 5.28 -3.37
N ASN A 79 -19.60 4.28 -4.25
CA ASN A 79 -20.60 3.26 -4.57
C ASN A 79 -20.22 1.84 -4.14
N SER A 80 -19.01 1.60 -3.63
CA SER A 80 -18.53 0.26 -3.33
C SER A 80 -18.08 0.11 -1.88
N SER A 81 -18.30 -1.05 -1.32
CA SER A 81 -17.62 -1.49 -0.12
C SER A 81 -16.17 -1.91 -0.44
N PHE A 82 -15.33 -2.04 0.60
CA PHE A 82 -13.96 -2.54 0.42
C PHE A 82 -13.91 -3.93 -0.22
N ILE A 83 -14.87 -4.81 0.13
CA ILE A 83 -14.96 -6.16 -0.45
C ILE A 83 -15.24 -6.08 -1.95
N GLU A 84 -16.14 -5.21 -2.38
CA GLU A 84 -16.47 -5.01 -3.80
C GLU A 84 -15.30 -4.38 -4.57
N ALA A 85 -14.64 -3.38 -3.99
CA ALA A 85 -13.43 -2.80 -4.55
C ALA A 85 -12.28 -3.83 -4.64
N ALA A 86 -12.11 -4.67 -3.63
CA ALA A 86 -11.14 -5.76 -3.63
C ALA A 86 -11.45 -6.78 -4.72
N TYR A 87 -12.72 -7.16 -4.87
CA TYR A 87 -13.16 -8.05 -5.92
C TYR A 87 -12.83 -7.47 -7.31
N LEU A 88 -13.19 -6.20 -7.54
CA LEU A 88 -12.86 -5.51 -8.79
C LEU A 88 -11.35 -5.52 -9.08
N VAL A 89 -10.53 -5.16 -8.11
CA VAL A 89 -9.07 -5.07 -8.26
C VAL A 89 -8.47 -6.44 -8.59
N ILE A 90 -8.87 -7.49 -7.85
CA ILE A 90 -8.32 -8.85 -7.99
C ILE A 90 -8.81 -9.53 -9.27
N PHE A 91 -10.14 -9.52 -9.52
CA PHE A 91 -10.76 -10.32 -10.58
C PHE A 91 -11.03 -9.52 -11.87
N GLY A 92 -10.88 -8.19 -11.84
CA GLY A 92 -10.95 -7.33 -13.02
C GLY A 92 -12.34 -6.97 -13.49
N LYS A 93 -13.38 -7.26 -12.71
CA LYS A 93 -14.79 -6.95 -13.00
C LYS A 93 -15.56 -6.58 -11.74
N LEU A 94 -16.61 -5.79 -11.88
CA LEU A 94 -17.57 -5.57 -10.80
C LEU A 94 -18.29 -6.89 -10.47
N CYS A 95 -18.40 -7.20 -9.18
CA CYS A 95 -19.16 -8.36 -8.73
C CYS A 95 -20.69 -8.09 -8.83
N ASN A 96 -21.44 -9.10 -9.22
CA ASN A 96 -22.88 -9.12 -8.98
C ASN A 96 -23.19 -9.49 -7.52
N GLN A 97 -24.46 -9.42 -7.11
CA GLN A 97 -24.84 -9.71 -5.72
C GLN A 97 -24.41 -11.11 -5.25
N GLN A 98 -24.58 -12.12 -6.09
CA GLN A 98 -24.20 -13.50 -5.75
C GLN A 98 -22.68 -13.64 -5.57
N GLU A 99 -21.88 -13.08 -6.47
CA GLU A 99 -20.42 -13.11 -6.40
C GLU A 99 -19.90 -12.37 -5.16
N ARG A 100 -20.53 -11.22 -4.85
CA ARG A 100 -20.23 -10.45 -3.65
C ARG A 100 -20.50 -11.25 -2.38
N ASP A 101 -21.67 -11.88 -2.30
CA ASP A 101 -22.08 -12.64 -1.12
C ASP A 101 -21.18 -13.88 -0.94
N GLN A 102 -20.88 -14.61 -2.01
CA GLN A 102 -19.93 -15.73 -1.97
C GLN A 102 -18.54 -15.30 -1.50
N PHE A 103 -18.05 -14.15 -1.95
CA PHE A 103 -16.76 -13.63 -1.52
C PHE A 103 -16.78 -13.21 -0.05
N ALA A 104 -17.87 -12.56 0.41
CA ALA A 104 -18.06 -12.17 1.80
C ALA A 104 -18.13 -13.39 2.74
N ASP A 105 -18.84 -14.44 2.32
CA ASP A 105 -18.94 -15.69 3.07
C ASP A 105 -17.57 -16.36 3.22
N LEU A 106 -16.81 -16.47 2.14
CA LEU A 106 -15.44 -17.00 2.18
C LEU A 106 -14.50 -16.18 3.06
N LEU A 107 -14.61 -14.85 3.03
CA LEU A 107 -13.85 -13.97 3.92
C LEU A 107 -14.18 -14.22 5.39
N THR A 108 -15.44 -14.52 5.69
CA THR A 108 -15.90 -14.82 7.04
C THR A 108 -15.43 -16.20 7.49
N GLU A 109 -15.61 -17.21 6.66
CA GLU A 109 -15.19 -18.60 6.94
C GLU A 109 -13.70 -18.73 7.15
N ASN A 110 -12.90 -17.95 6.39
CA ASN A 110 -11.44 -17.98 6.48
C ASN A 110 -10.85 -17.04 7.54
N ALA A 111 -11.68 -16.34 8.33
CA ALA A 111 -11.19 -15.42 9.35
C ALA A 111 -10.40 -16.10 10.49
N PRO A 112 -10.77 -17.28 11.00
CA PRO A 112 -10.04 -17.95 12.07
C PRO A 112 -8.64 -18.39 11.59
N LEU A 113 -7.66 -18.26 12.48
CA LEU A 113 -6.32 -18.82 12.29
C LEU A 113 -6.30 -20.27 12.81
N HIS A 114 -5.37 -21.07 12.26
CA HIS A 114 -5.11 -22.38 12.85
C HIS A 114 -4.67 -22.23 14.32
N GLN A 115 -5.19 -23.06 15.21
CA GLN A 115 -4.95 -22.94 16.66
C GLN A 115 -3.44 -22.89 17.03
N SER A 116 -2.59 -23.60 16.32
CA SER A 116 -1.15 -23.55 16.58
C SER A 116 -0.53 -22.19 16.21
N MET A 117 -1.14 -21.40 15.32
CA MET A 117 -0.64 -20.07 14.98
C MET A 117 -0.75 -19.09 16.16
N TYR A 118 -1.78 -19.23 16.99
CA TYR A 118 -1.93 -18.37 18.18
C TYR A 118 -0.74 -18.51 19.14
N LYS A 119 -0.10 -19.70 19.21
CA LYS A 119 1.08 -19.93 20.03
C LYS A 119 2.32 -19.16 19.53
N HIS A 120 2.38 -18.83 18.23
CA HIS A 120 3.49 -18.04 17.72
C HIS A 120 3.46 -16.60 18.26
N PHE A 121 2.25 -16.06 18.50
CA PHE A 121 2.11 -14.72 19.09
C PHE A 121 2.66 -14.67 20.52
N GLU A 122 2.58 -15.74 21.28
CA GLU A 122 3.14 -15.83 22.65
C GLU A 122 4.67 -15.62 22.68
N GLY A 123 5.36 -15.88 21.56
CA GLY A 123 6.80 -15.67 21.42
C GLY A 123 7.21 -14.23 21.16
N TYR A 124 6.26 -13.34 20.83
CA TYR A 124 6.54 -11.92 20.62
C TYR A 124 6.35 -11.14 21.93
N GLY A 125 7.32 -10.30 22.27
CA GLY A 125 7.22 -9.45 23.47
C GLY A 125 6.29 -8.25 23.27
N SER A 126 5.91 -7.61 24.37
CA SER A 126 5.09 -6.39 24.38
C SER A 126 5.70 -5.19 23.64
N ASN A 127 6.99 -5.23 23.32
CA ASN A 127 7.68 -4.23 22.48
C ASN A 127 7.80 -4.67 21.02
N GLY A 128 7.07 -5.72 20.61
CA GLY A 128 7.06 -6.20 19.23
C GLY A 128 6.52 -5.13 18.28
N GLN A 129 7.11 -5.01 17.11
CA GLN A 129 6.60 -4.11 16.07
C GLN A 129 5.47 -4.82 15.30
N PRO A 130 4.23 -4.28 15.25
CA PRO A 130 3.10 -4.94 14.59
C PRO A 130 3.37 -5.30 13.13
N MET A 131 4.08 -4.47 12.38
CA MET A 131 4.46 -4.77 10.99
C MET A 131 5.41 -5.96 10.87
N ALA A 132 6.36 -6.12 11.80
CA ALA A 132 7.26 -7.27 11.83
C ALA A 132 6.49 -8.56 12.11
N ILE A 133 5.60 -8.52 13.11
CA ILE A 133 4.73 -9.65 13.47
C ILE A 133 3.84 -10.00 12.27
N LEU A 134 3.19 -9.00 11.65
CA LEU A 134 2.33 -9.20 10.49
C LEU A 134 3.07 -9.90 9.35
N SER A 135 4.25 -9.41 8.97
CA SER A 135 5.04 -10.00 7.89
C SER A 135 5.43 -11.45 8.19
N ALA A 136 5.93 -11.72 9.40
CA ALA A 136 6.35 -13.06 9.81
C ALA A 136 5.16 -14.03 9.84
N MET A 137 4.03 -13.62 10.41
CA MET A 137 2.84 -14.44 10.56
C MET A 137 2.14 -14.70 9.23
N VAL A 138 2.11 -13.73 8.31
CA VAL A 138 1.58 -13.94 6.95
C VAL A 138 2.41 -14.95 6.19
N ASN A 139 3.75 -14.87 6.27
CA ASN A 139 4.60 -15.88 5.66
C ASN A 139 4.39 -17.27 6.29
N SER A 140 4.16 -17.35 7.60
CA SER A 140 3.92 -18.59 8.33
C SER A 140 2.62 -19.30 7.93
N LEU A 141 1.64 -18.59 7.34
CA LEU A 141 0.40 -19.19 6.83
C LEU A 141 0.68 -20.32 5.83
N THR A 142 1.78 -20.24 5.10
CA THR A 142 2.19 -21.29 4.13
C THR A 142 2.36 -22.66 4.76
N ALA A 143 2.68 -22.73 6.05
CA ALA A 143 2.85 -23.99 6.77
C ALA A 143 1.52 -24.61 7.23
N TYR A 144 0.43 -23.82 7.23
CA TYR A 144 -0.86 -24.25 7.76
C TYR A 144 -1.93 -24.48 6.70
N ASP A 145 -1.75 -23.94 5.51
CA ASP A 145 -2.69 -24.08 4.41
C ASP A 145 -1.95 -24.28 3.07
N PRO A 146 -1.36 -25.47 2.86
CA PRO A 146 -0.58 -25.73 1.64
C PRO A 146 -1.45 -25.77 0.36
N GLN A 147 -2.77 -25.94 0.46
CA GLN A 147 -3.65 -26.02 -0.71
C GLN A 147 -3.83 -24.67 -1.40
N VAL A 148 -3.78 -23.57 -0.65
CA VAL A 148 -3.96 -22.21 -1.20
C VAL A 148 -2.66 -21.57 -1.70
N MET A 149 -1.51 -22.23 -1.52
CA MET A 149 -0.21 -21.63 -1.85
C MET A 149 0.02 -21.44 -3.35
N GLN A 150 -0.53 -22.32 -4.18
CA GLN A 150 -0.42 -22.28 -5.64
C GLN A 150 -1.77 -22.56 -6.28
N PRO A 151 -2.64 -21.57 -6.41
CA PRO A 151 -3.93 -21.72 -7.09
C PRO A 151 -3.73 -22.24 -8.51
N LYS A 152 -4.46 -23.28 -8.88
CA LYS A 152 -4.37 -23.94 -10.19
C LYS A 152 -5.40 -23.43 -11.18
N ASP A 153 -6.49 -22.90 -10.68
CA ASP A 153 -7.59 -22.37 -11.46
C ASP A 153 -8.22 -21.13 -10.77
N GLU A 154 -9.25 -20.56 -11.38
CA GLU A 154 -9.92 -19.39 -10.85
C GLU A 154 -10.61 -19.63 -9.50
N ASN A 155 -11.12 -20.83 -9.24
CA ASN A 155 -11.76 -21.18 -7.96
C ASN A 155 -10.73 -21.28 -6.84
N ASP A 156 -9.59 -21.91 -7.10
CA ASP A 156 -8.47 -21.95 -6.17
C ASP A 156 -7.97 -20.54 -5.86
N LEU A 157 -7.86 -19.67 -6.89
CA LEU A 157 -7.46 -18.27 -6.72
C LEU A 157 -8.48 -17.49 -5.89
N PHE A 158 -9.77 -17.71 -6.14
CA PHE A 158 -10.86 -17.06 -5.42
C PHE A 158 -10.79 -17.39 -3.92
N TYR A 159 -10.61 -18.67 -3.60
CA TYR A 159 -10.44 -19.13 -2.24
C TYR A 159 -9.14 -18.62 -1.60
N ALA A 160 -8.01 -18.68 -2.31
CA ALA A 160 -6.72 -18.22 -1.81
C ALA A 160 -6.71 -16.70 -1.52
N ALA A 161 -7.32 -15.90 -2.40
CA ALA A 161 -7.46 -14.47 -2.20
C ALA A 161 -8.31 -14.14 -0.96
N ALA A 162 -9.46 -14.79 -0.81
CA ALA A 162 -10.32 -14.65 0.37
C ALA A 162 -9.59 -15.07 1.66
N SER A 163 -8.89 -16.21 1.62
CA SER A 163 -8.11 -16.71 2.75
C SER A 163 -7.03 -15.73 3.17
N LEU A 164 -6.22 -15.23 2.23
CA LEU A 164 -5.14 -14.28 2.53
C LEU A 164 -5.69 -12.98 3.10
N MET A 165 -6.66 -12.35 2.44
CA MET A 165 -7.26 -11.09 2.90
C MET A 165 -7.84 -11.23 4.31
N SER A 166 -8.54 -12.33 4.57
CA SER A 166 -9.19 -12.55 5.86
C SER A 166 -8.19 -12.81 6.97
N LYS A 167 -7.20 -13.68 6.74
CA LYS A 167 -6.18 -14.01 7.73
C LYS A 167 -5.24 -12.84 8.04
N VAL A 168 -4.90 -12.01 7.06
CA VAL A 168 -4.11 -10.80 7.28
C VAL A 168 -4.81 -9.86 8.26
N ARG A 169 -6.10 -9.66 8.11
CA ARG A 169 -6.92 -8.86 9.04
C ARG A 169 -6.88 -9.42 10.46
N THR A 170 -7.04 -10.73 10.62
CA THR A 170 -6.99 -11.40 11.93
C THR A 170 -5.61 -11.33 12.57
N ILE A 171 -4.55 -11.56 11.78
CA ILE A 171 -3.17 -11.44 12.23
C ILE A 171 -2.87 -9.99 12.67
N ALA A 172 -3.35 -9.00 11.93
CA ALA A 172 -3.16 -7.58 12.26
C ALA A 172 -3.75 -7.24 13.63
N ALA A 173 -5.00 -7.64 13.89
CA ALA A 173 -5.64 -7.44 15.19
C ALA A 173 -4.93 -8.22 16.32
N ALA A 174 -4.56 -9.47 16.07
CA ALA A 174 -3.81 -10.28 17.02
C ALA A 174 -2.41 -9.68 17.33
N SER A 175 -1.75 -9.08 16.33
CA SER A 175 -0.47 -8.39 16.51
C SER A 175 -0.61 -7.22 17.51
N HIS A 176 -1.66 -6.42 17.35
CA HIS A 176 -1.95 -5.33 18.29
C HIS A 176 -2.19 -5.86 19.70
N LYS A 177 -3.09 -6.85 19.86
CA LYS A 177 -3.39 -7.45 21.17
C LYS A 177 -2.13 -7.98 21.87
N THR A 178 -1.23 -8.60 21.09
CA THR A 178 0.03 -9.11 21.60
C THR A 178 0.94 -8.00 22.11
N THR A 179 1.06 -6.88 21.36
CA THR A 179 1.97 -5.78 21.74
C THR A 179 1.48 -5.01 22.96
N ILE A 180 0.18 -4.93 23.22
CA ILE A 180 -0.36 -4.31 24.43
C ILE A 180 -0.54 -5.29 25.60
N GLY A 181 -0.21 -6.57 25.42
CA GLY A 181 -0.31 -7.59 26.46
C GLY A 181 -1.73 -8.01 26.80
N GLU A 182 -2.68 -7.81 25.87
CA GLU A 182 -4.07 -8.24 26.02
C GLU A 182 -4.33 -9.59 25.36
N PRO A 183 -5.35 -10.33 25.82
CA PRO A 183 -5.77 -11.57 25.17
C PRO A 183 -6.21 -11.35 23.73
N ILE A 184 -5.81 -12.23 22.83
CA ILE A 184 -6.25 -12.21 21.44
C ILE A 184 -7.75 -12.50 21.38
N ILE A 185 -8.50 -11.67 20.68
CA ILE A 185 -9.93 -11.83 20.42
C ILE A 185 -10.13 -12.55 19.10
N TYR A 186 -10.98 -13.57 19.13
CA TYR A 186 -11.32 -14.36 17.95
C TYR A 186 -12.30 -13.64 17.04
N PRO A 187 -12.24 -13.88 15.71
CA PRO A 187 -13.22 -13.34 14.79
C PRO A 187 -14.62 -13.96 15.05
N ARG A 188 -15.64 -13.19 14.73
CA ARG A 188 -17.05 -13.61 14.79
C ARG A 188 -17.57 -13.84 13.38
N ASN A 189 -18.48 -14.81 13.22
CA ASN A 189 -19.05 -15.17 11.91
C ASN A 189 -20.28 -14.31 11.53
N ASP A 190 -20.83 -13.55 12.45
CA ASP A 190 -21.96 -12.65 12.24
C ASP A 190 -21.55 -11.21 11.90
N LEU A 191 -20.25 -10.89 11.95
CA LEU A 191 -19.72 -9.56 11.66
C LEU A 191 -19.12 -9.50 10.26
N LYS A 192 -19.36 -8.36 9.58
CA LYS A 192 -18.74 -8.07 8.27
C LYS A 192 -17.25 -7.77 8.42
N TYR A 193 -16.56 -7.62 7.29
CA TYR A 193 -15.10 -7.54 7.23
C TYR A 193 -14.50 -6.45 8.15
N VAL A 194 -14.98 -5.21 8.03
CA VAL A 194 -14.45 -4.06 8.82
C VAL A 194 -14.89 -4.15 10.27
N GLU A 195 -16.14 -4.46 10.50
CA GLU A 195 -16.72 -4.63 11.86
C GLU A 195 -15.98 -5.71 12.64
N ASN A 196 -15.68 -6.83 11.98
CA ASN A 196 -14.95 -7.94 12.58
C ASN A 196 -13.49 -7.58 12.92
N PHE A 197 -12.83 -6.76 12.08
CA PHE A 197 -11.51 -6.23 12.41
C PHE A 197 -11.55 -5.38 13.68
N LEU A 198 -12.48 -4.43 13.75
CA LEU A 198 -12.64 -3.53 14.90
C LEU A 198 -13.01 -4.29 16.18
N HIS A 199 -13.87 -5.31 16.05
CA HIS A 199 -14.19 -6.22 17.14
C HIS A 199 -12.92 -6.91 17.66
N MET A 200 -12.15 -7.56 16.79
CA MET A 200 -10.93 -8.26 17.21
C MET A 200 -9.87 -7.31 17.79
N MET A 201 -9.83 -6.08 17.34
CA MET A 201 -8.85 -5.10 17.79
C MET A 201 -9.20 -4.49 19.16
N PHE A 202 -10.47 -4.13 19.37
CA PHE A 202 -10.88 -3.32 20.51
C PHE A 202 -11.69 -4.06 21.58
N SER A 203 -12.28 -5.23 21.28
CA SER A 203 -12.98 -6.02 22.31
C SER A 203 -12.00 -6.60 23.33
N THR A 204 -12.53 -6.90 24.51
CA THR A 204 -11.85 -7.64 25.58
C THR A 204 -12.64 -8.91 25.89
N PRO A 205 -12.12 -9.89 26.63
CA PRO A 205 -12.86 -11.12 26.97
C PRO A 205 -14.15 -10.90 27.73
N TYR A 206 -14.38 -9.71 28.28
CA TYR A 206 -15.56 -9.36 29.10
C TYR A 206 -16.35 -8.16 28.57
N ASN A 207 -15.92 -7.57 27.46
CA ASN A 207 -16.61 -6.42 26.86
C ASN A 207 -16.43 -6.40 25.35
N ASP A 208 -17.52 -6.58 24.61
CA ASP A 208 -17.52 -6.47 23.15
C ASP A 208 -17.49 -5.00 22.72
N TYR A 209 -16.69 -4.72 21.73
CA TYR A 209 -16.66 -3.41 21.05
C TYR A 209 -17.65 -3.42 19.88
N GLU A 210 -18.57 -2.48 19.90
CA GLU A 210 -19.54 -2.27 18.82
C GLU A 210 -19.23 -0.96 18.11
N PRO A 211 -18.65 -1.02 16.88
CA PRO A 211 -18.33 0.18 16.11
C PRO A 211 -19.59 0.87 15.62
N THR A 212 -19.58 2.21 15.60
CA THR A 212 -20.66 2.97 14.99
C THR A 212 -20.61 2.83 13.45
N PRO A 213 -21.74 3.03 12.75
CA PRO A 213 -21.77 3.00 11.28
C PRO A 213 -20.81 4.01 10.64
N GLU A 214 -20.54 5.14 11.29
CA GLU A 214 -19.62 6.19 10.82
C GLU A 214 -18.18 5.69 10.82
N ILE A 215 -17.74 5.05 11.91
CA ILE A 215 -16.42 4.41 12.03
C ILE A 215 -16.24 3.34 10.95
N VAL A 216 -17.23 2.46 10.79
CA VAL A 216 -17.20 1.40 9.78
C VAL A 216 -17.07 1.98 8.37
N ARG A 217 -17.84 3.04 8.08
CA ARG A 217 -17.81 3.72 6.79
C ARG A 217 -16.47 4.38 6.52
N ALA A 218 -15.92 5.13 7.47
CA ALA A 218 -14.64 5.83 7.32
C ALA A 218 -13.49 4.83 7.13
N LEU A 219 -13.45 3.74 7.88
CA LEU A 219 -12.43 2.72 7.74
C LEU A 219 -12.59 1.92 6.43
N ASN A 220 -13.82 1.65 6.01
CA ASN A 220 -14.09 1.05 4.71
C ASN A 220 -13.57 1.94 3.57
N MET A 221 -13.83 3.24 3.63
CA MET A 221 -13.31 4.23 2.67
C MET A 221 -11.78 4.25 2.66
N PHE A 222 -11.16 4.27 3.83
CA PHE A 222 -9.70 4.18 3.95
C PHE A 222 -9.15 2.95 3.19
N PHE A 223 -9.74 1.76 3.39
CA PHE A 223 -9.28 0.56 2.72
C PHE A 223 -9.49 0.59 1.20
N VAL A 224 -10.63 1.10 0.73
CA VAL A 224 -10.91 1.28 -0.72
C VAL A 224 -9.83 2.12 -1.39
N LEU A 225 -9.49 3.26 -0.80
CA LEU A 225 -8.52 4.20 -1.36
C LEU A 225 -7.07 3.72 -1.30
N HIS A 226 -6.80 2.69 -0.49
CA HIS A 226 -5.48 2.08 -0.38
C HIS A 226 -5.34 0.76 -1.15
N ALA A 227 -6.41 0.27 -1.82
CA ALA A 227 -6.44 -1.07 -2.41
C ALA A 227 -5.34 -1.32 -3.44
N ASP A 228 -5.00 -0.34 -4.28
CA ASP A 228 -3.82 -0.40 -5.16
C ASP A 228 -3.33 1.00 -5.54
N HIS A 229 -2.08 1.11 -5.99
CA HIS A 229 -1.50 2.36 -6.47
C HIS A 229 -0.29 2.11 -7.38
N GLU A 230 -0.51 1.43 -8.51
CA GLU A 230 0.53 1.12 -9.52
C GLU A 230 1.76 0.40 -8.95
N GLN A 231 2.95 0.70 -9.55
CA GLN A 231 4.23 0.09 -9.22
C GLN A 231 4.96 0.86 -8.10
N ASN A 232 4.31 1.04 -6.94
CA ASN A 232 5.00 1.49 -5.73
C ASN A 232 6.01 0.42 -5.24
N CYS A 233 6.82 0.78 -4.24
CA CYS A 233 7.89 -0.09 -3.74
C CYS A 233 7.38 -1.48 -3.32
N SER A 234 6.29 -1.58 -2.56
CA SER A 234 5.77 -2.86 -2.09
C SER A 234 5.13 -3.70 -3.21
N THR A 235 4.40 -3.07 -4.13
CA THR A 235 3.83 -3.77 -5.30
C THR A 235 4.93 -4.30 -6.22
N SER A 236 5.96 -3.51 -6.50
CA SER A 236 7.13 -3.95 -7.28
C SER A 236 7.88 -5.09 -6.58
N THR A 237 7.96 -5.07 -5.24
CA THR A 237 8.55 -6.17 -4.44
C THR A 237 7.72 -7.44 -4.56
N VAL A 238 6.38 -7.34 -4.46
CA VAL A 238 5.48 -8.50 -4.68
C VAL A 238 5.70 -9.10 -6.06
N ARG A 239 5.73 -8.29 -7.12
CA ARG A 239 5.99 -8.78 -8.48
C ARG A 239 7.38 -9.39 -8.63
N MET A 240 8.40 -8.80 -8.00
CA MET A 240 9.77 -9.34 -8.00
C MET A 240 9.80 -10.76 -7.38
N VAL A 241 9.19 -10.93 -6.21
CA VAL A 241 9.14 -12.22 -5.53
C VAL A 241 8.26 -13.21 -6.30
N ALA A 242 7.09 -12.79 -6.77
CA ALA A 242 6.18 -13.59 -7.59
C ALA A 242 6.85 -14.11 -8.87
N SER A 243 7.76 -13.33 -9.49
CA SER A 243 8.48 -13.73 -10.70
C SER A 243 9.36 -14.98 -10.54
N SER A 244 9.72 -15.32 -9.30
CA SER A 244 10.41 -16.57 -8.98
C SER A 244 9.45 -17.74 -8.79
N GLN A 245 8.16 -17.56 -9.04
CA GLN A 245 7.06 -18.50 -8.77
C GLN A 245 6.84 -18.75 -7.26
N ALA A 246 7.24 -17.82 -6.42
CA ALA A 246 6.88 -17.85 -5.01
C ALA A 246 5.37 -17.75 -4.83
N ASN A 247 4.84 -18.44 -3.81
CA ASN A 247 3.41 -18.46 -3.53
C ASN A 247 2.89 -17.06 -3.13
N MET A 248 1.58 -16.89 -3.18
CA MET A 248 0.89 -15.61 -2.91
C MET A 248 1.19 -15.07 -1.51
N PHE A 249 1.22 -15.92 -0.50
CA PHE A 249 1.43 -15.50 0.89
C PHE A 249 2.86 -15.01 1.13
N ALA A 250 3.86 -15.71 0.61
CA ALA A 250 5.26 -15.29 0.67
C ALA A 250 5.49 -13.99 -0.08
N SER A 251 4.86 -13.81 -1.24
CA SER A 251 4.93 -12.57 -2.03
C SER A 251 4.27 -11.40 -1.30
N ALA A 252 3.10 -11.62 -0.68
CA ALA A 252 2.42 -10.62 0.13
C ALA A 252 3.24 -10.24 1.37
N SER A 253 3.86 -11.21 2.06
CA SER A 253 4.76 -10.96 3.19
C SER A 253 5.95 -10.08 2.80
N ALA A 254 6.53 -10.29 1.62
CA ALA A 254 7.59 -9.44 1.09
C ALA A 254 7.07 -8.01 0.82
N GLY A 255 5.85 -7.87 0.30
CA GLY A 255 5.15 -6.59 0.14
C GLY A 255 4.95 -5.87 1.46
N ILE A 256 4.53 -6.57 2.51
CA ILE A 256 4.40 -6.04 3.88
C ILE A 256 5.76 -5.52 4.38
N SER A 257 6.83 -6.30 4.20
CA SER A 257 8.18 -5.91 4.60
C SER A 257 8.66 -4.65 3.88
N ALA A 258 8.38 -4.52 2.58
CA ALA A 258 8.72 -3.33 1.81
C ALA A 258 7.88 -2.11 2.22
N LEU A 259 6.59 -2.33 2.54
CA LEU A 259 5.70 -1.27 3.01
C LEU A 259 6.13 -0.71 4.36
N TRP A 260 6.72 -1.52 5.23
CA TRP A 260 7.17 -1.11 6.56
C TRP A 260 8.28 -0.05 6.53
N GLY A 261 9.01 0.08 5.44
CA GLY A 261 10.05 1.11 5.31
C GLY A 261 9.50 2.54 5.49
N PRO A 262 10.21 3.42 6.26
CA PRO A 262 9.73 4.77 6.58
C PRO A 262 9.54 5.67 5.34
N LEU A 263 10.21 5.36 4.23
CA LEU A 263 10.06 6.09 2.97
C LEU A 263 8.86 5.62 2.13
N HIS A 264 8.12 4.59 2.59
CA HIS A 264 6.98 4.04 1.88
C HIS A 264 5.70 4.12 2.72
N GLY A 265 5.53 3.29 3.75
CA GLY A 265 4.29 3.22 4.53
C GLY A 265 4.29 4.07 5.81
N GLY A 266 5.35 4.84 6.08
CA GLY A 266 5.46 5.63 7.31
C GLY A 266 4.96 7.08 7.22
N ALA A 267 4.44 7.51 6.07
CA ALA A 267 4.13 8.92 5.85
C ALA A 267 2.96 9.42 6.71
N ASN A 268 1.91 8.64 6.89
CA ASN A 268 0.76 8.99 7.72
C ASN A 268 1.11 9.10 9.22
N VAL A 269 2.00 8.26 9.72
CA VAL A 269 2.55 8.37 11.08
C VAL A 269 3.28 9.71 11.23
N ALA A 270 4.18 10.01 10.30
CA ALA A 270 4.96 11.26 10.31
C ALA A 270 4.06 12.52 10.22
N VAL A 271 2.91 12.45 9.55
CA VAL A 271 1.91 13.52 9.54
C VAL A 271 1.35 13.75 10.93
N ILE A 272 0.89 12.73 11.61
CA ILE A 272 0.30 12.87 12.95
C ILE A 272 1.35 13.36 13.96
N GLU A 273 2.57 12.85 13.90
CA GLU A 273 3.68 13.34 14.75
C GLU A 273 3.97 14.82 14.50
N MET A 274 3.95 15.27 13.25
CA MET A 274 4.12 16.68 12.89
C MET A 274 2.96 17.52 13.43
N LEU A 275 1.71 17.11 13.21
CA LEU A 275 0.52 17.85 13.68
C LEU A 275 0.50 17.93 15.21
N GLN A 276 0.80 16.81 15.90
CA GLN A 276 0.89 16.76 17.35
C GLN A 276 1.96 17.73 17.87
N LYS A 277 3.14 17.75 17.24
CA LYS A 277 4.22 18.64 17.63
C LYS A 277 3.85 20.11 17.46
N ILE A 278 3.19 20.50 16.36
CA ILE A 278 2.69 21.86 16.13
C ILE A 278 1.70 22.25 17.25
N HIS A 279 0.77 21.33 17.56
CA HIS A 279 -0.22 21.55 18.60
C HIS A 279 0.42 21.72 19.98
N ASP A 280 1.33 20.82 20.38
CA ASP A 280 1.98 20.82 21.70
C ASP A 280 2.91 22.02 21.90
N GLU A 281 3.58 22.48 20.84
CA GLU A 281 4.39 23.70 20.86
C GLU A 281 3.52 24.98 20.85
N GLY A 282 2.23 24.88 20.62
CA GLY A 282 1.32 26.02 20.44
C GLY A 282 1.74 26.91 19.25
N LEU A 283 2.38 26.30 18.25
CA LEU A 283 2.92 27.02 17.11
C LEU A 283 1.80 27.37 16.11
N ASP A 284 1.77 28.62 15.70
CA ASP A 284 0.85 29.02 14.63
C ASP A 284 1.20 28.33 13.31
N PRO A 285 0.23 27.71 12.61
CA PRO A 285 0.50 27.01 11.35
C PRO A 285 1.21 27.84 10.27
N ALA A 286 0.93 29.16 10.17
CA ALA A 286 1.63 30.02 9.21
C ALA A 286 3.12 30.18 9.58
N THR A 287 3.42 30.32 10.87
CA THR A 287 4.80 30.37 11.38
C THR A 287 5.53 29.06 11.10
N PHE A 288 4.87 27.91 11.32
CA PHE A 288 5.44 26.60 10.97
C PHE A 288 5.77 26.50 9.48
N MET A 289 4.89 26.99 8.60
CA MET A 289 5.10 26.97 7.16
C MET A 289 6.27 27.87 6.74
N ASP A 290 6.50 28.98 7.43
CA ASP A 290 7.71 29.81 7.21
C ASP A 290 8.97 29.10 7.66
N GLU A 291 8.93 28.39 8.78
CA GLU A 291 10.04 27.53 9.23
C GLU A 291 10.35 26.40 8.23
N VAL A 292 9.33 25.82 7.57
CA VAL A 292 9.51 24.79 6.52
C VAL A 292 10.25 25.36 5.31
N LYS A 293 10.01 26.63 4.93
CA LYS A 293 10.72 27.30 3.84
C LYS A 293 12.19 27.53 4.16
N ASP A 294 12.51 27.76 5.43
CA ASP A 294 13.90 27.91 5.92
C ASP A 294 14.54 26.55 6.18
N LYS A 295 15.35 26.11 5.23
CA LYS A 295 16.07 24.82 5.33
C LYS A 295 16.97 24.69 6.55
N SER A 296 17.38 25.80 7.18
CA SER A 296 18.24 25.79 8.36
C SER A 296 17.52 25.25 9.60
N THR A 297 16.19 25.36 9.65
CA THR A 297 15.37 24.86 10.78
C THR A 297 15.27 23.35 10.82
N GLY A 298 15.48 22.66 9.70
CA GLY A 298 15.28 21.21 9.56
C GLY A 298 13.81 20.77 9.63
N ARG A 299 12.85 21.69 9.69
CA ARG A 299 11.40 21.38 9.66
C ARG A 299 11.01 20.79 8.31
N LYS A 300 10.11 19.80 8.32
CA LYS A 300 9.59 19.15 7.14
C LYS A 300 8.07 19.19 7.15
N LEU A 301 7.48 19.49 6.00
CA LEU A 301 6.03 19.41 5.79
C LEU A 301 5.69 17.98 5.34
N MET A 302 5.09 17.20 6.25
CA MET A 302 4.70 15.82 5.98
C MET A 302 3.28 15.75 5.41
N GLY A 303 3.03 14.78 4.53
CA GLY A 303 1.71 14.60 3.91
C GLY A 303 1.41 15.58 2.77
N PHE A 304 2.42 16.34 2.29
CA PHE A 304 2.29 17.25 1.16
C PHE A 304 3.23 16.86 0.02
N GLY A 305 2.74 17.02 -1.20
CA GLY A 305 3.43 16.59 -2.42
C GLY A 305 3.36 15.08 -2.60
N HIS A 306 3.63 14.63 -3.81
CA HIS A 306 3.61 13.21 -4.16
C HIS A 306 4.64 12.92 -5.26
N ARG A 307 5.22 11.72 -5.26
CA ARG A 307 6.19 11.35 -6.30
C ARG A 307 5.56 11.29 -7.69
N VAL A 308 4.29 10.90 -7.77
CA VAL A 308 3.52 10.73 -9.01
C VAL A 308 2.65 11.94 -9.28
N TYR A 309 1.76 12.30 -8.35
CA TYR A 309 0.85 13.44 -8.54
C TYR A 309 1.59 14.77 -8.54
N LYS A 310 1.40 15.52 -9.63
CA LYS A 310 1.80 16.93 -9.79
C LYS A 310 0.59 17.86 -9.71
N ASN A 311 -0.55 17.32 -9.31
CA ASN A 311 -1.82 17.95 -9.03
C ASN A 311 -2.35 17.37 -7.71
N PHE A 312 -3.59 17.69 -7.34
CA PHE A 312 -4.24 17.12 -6.16
C PHE A 312 -4.31 15.59 -6.26
N ASP A 313 -4.02 14.93 -5.14
CA ASP A 313 -4.29 13.50 -4.99
C ASP A 313 -5.80 13.32 -4.80
N PRO A 314 -6.53 12.64 -5.71
CA PRO A 314 -7.98 12.51 -5.62
C PRO A 314 -8.42 11.78 -4.33
N ARG A 315 -7.56 10.94 -3.77
CA ARG A 315 -7.83 10.22 -2.53
C ARG A 315 -7.84 11.16 -1.32
N ALA A 316 -7.01 12.21 -1.32
CA ALA A 316 -6.94 13.16 -0.22
C ALA A 316 -8.26 13.90 -0.02
N THR A 317 -8.90 14.35 -1.11
CA THR A 317 -10.20 15.02 -1.04
C THR A 317 -11.29 14.08 -0.48
N ILE A 318 -11.34 12.83 -0.97
CA ILE A 318 -12.32 11.85 -0.50
C ILE A 318 -12.13 11.53 0.97
N LEU A 319 -10.88 11.37 1.44
CA LEU A 319 -10.59 11.10 2.86
C LEU A 319 -10.87 12.31 3.73
N LYS A 320 -10.61 13.52 3.24
CA LYS A 320 -10.97 14.76 3.92
C LYS A 320 -12.46 14.80 4.24
N ASP A 321 -13.29 14.61 3.23
CA ASP A 321 -14.75 14.61 3.37
C ASP A 321 -15.22 13.49 4.31
N ALA A 322 -14.64 12.29 4.23
CA ALA A 322 -14.96 11.19 5.12
C ALA A 322 -14.55 11.46 6.58
N ALA A 323 -13.41 12.14 6.81
CA ALA A 323 -12.97 12.55 8.13
C ALA A 323 -13.93 13.54 8.75
N PHE A 324 -14.35 14.57 8.00
CA PHE A 324 -15.32 15.56 8.48
C PHE A 324 -16.67 14.92 8.81
N ASP A 325 -17.22 14.12 7.90
CA ASP A 325 -18.52 13.45 8.11
C ASP A 325 -18.51 12.57 9.38
N MET A 326 -17.41 11.85 9.60
CA MET A 326 -17.26 10.99 10.78
C MET A 326 -17.15 11.82 12.07
N LEU A 327 -16.26 12.80 12.12
CA LEU A 327 -16.00 13.61 13.31
C LEU A 327 -17.24 14.43 13.72
N GLU A 328 -17.93 15.04 12.75
CA GLU A 328 -19.16 15.78 12.97
C GLU A 328 -20.27 14.89 13.56
N LYS A 329 -20.55 13.74 12.93
CA LYS A 329 -21.60 12.81 13.38
C LYS A 329 -21.32 12.17 14.73
N MET A 330 -20.04 11.96 15.04
CA MET A 330 -19.63 11.42 16.34
C MET A 330 -19.47 12.51 17.42
N ASN A 331 -19.63 13.76 17.04
CA ASN A 331 -19.39 14.93 17.92
C ASN A 331 -18.00 14.89 18.57
N ILE A 332 -16.98 14.52 17.78
CA ILE A 332 -15.58 14.50 18.19
C ILE A 332 -14.92 15.81 17.75
N ASP A 333 -14.38 16.54 18.73
CA ASP A 333 -13.52 17.69 18.52
C ASP A 333 -12.06 17.21 18.52
N ASP A 334 -11.41 17.23 17.35
CA ASP A 334 -10.01 16.82 17.22
C ASP A 334 -9.13 18.05 16.93
N PRO A 335 -8.31 18.50 17.89
CA PRO A 335 -7.48 19.67 17.73
C PRO A 335 -6.44 19.53 16.60
N LEU A 336 -6.05 18.29 16.23
CA LEU A 336 -5.14 18.08 15.11
C LEU A 336 -5.81 18.31 13.76
N LEU A 337 -7.12 18.10 13.65
CA LEU A 337 -7.85 18.46 12.43
C LEU A 337 -7.83 19.97 12.20
N ASP A 338 -8.01 20.78 13.25
CA ASP A 338 -7.94 22.23 13.14
C ASP A 338 -6.56 22.70 12.68
N VAL A 339 -5.50 22.11 13.23
CA VAL A 339 -4.12 22.38 12.78
C VAL A 339 -3.94 22.00 11.31
N ALA A 340 -4.43 20.81 10.92
CA ALA A 340 -4.32 20.30 9.55
C ALA A 340 -5.02 21.23 8.54
N LEU A 341 -6.24 21.68 8.85
CA LEU A 341 -7.00 22.59 7.99
C LEU A 341 -6.30 23.92 7.77
N LYS A 342 -5.75 24.51 8.85
CA LYS A 342 -5.00 25.74 8.76
C LYS A 342 -3.70 25.57 7.95
N LEU A 343 -2.98 24.44 8.11
CA LEU A 343 -1.81 24.13 7.28
C LEU A 343 -2.16 24.00 5.80
N GLU A 344 -3.25 23.29 5.49
CA GLU A 344 -3.74 23.19 4.11
C GLU A 344 -4.10 24.55 3.55
N GLU A 345 -4.85 25.38 4.30
CA GLU A 345 -5.23 26.70 3.88
C GLU A 345 -4.02 27.59 3.56
N VAL A 346 -3.00 27.58 4.40
CA VAL A 346 -1.74 28.32 4.17
C VAL A 346 -1.02 27.77 2.95
N ALA A 347 -0.88 26.45 2.82
CA ALA A 347 -0.18 25.83 1.69
C ALA A 347 -0.83 26.15 0.34
N LEU A 348 -2.17 26.19 0.29
CA LEU A 348 -2.91 26.47 -0.94
C LEU A 348 -2.87 27.96 -1.37
N LYS A 349 -2.50 28.86 -0.46
CA LYS A 349 -2.42 30.32 -0.72
C LYS A 349 -0.99 30.83 -0.90
N ASP A 350 0.01 30.08 -0.48
CA ASP A 350 1.41 30.51 -0.50
C ASP A 350 2.10 30.04 -1.81
N ASP A 351 2.60 30.99 -2.58
CA ASP A 351 3.22 30.76 -3.88
C ASP A 351 4.38 29.72 -3.83
N TYR A 352 5.12 29.68 -2.72
CA TYR A 352 6.22 28.72 -2.54
C TYR A 352 5.74 27.26 -2.67
N PHE A 353 4.59 26.94 -2.06
CA PHE A 353 4.02 25.58 -2.07
C PHE A 353 3.26 25.32 -3.38
N VAL A 354 2.51 26.31 -3.87
CA VAL A 354 1.74 26.19 -5.11
C VAL A 354 2.66 25.97 -6.33
N GLU A 355 3.73 26.77 -6.47
CA GLU A 355 4.70 26.63 -7.56
C GLU A 355 5.42 25.27 -7.54
N ARG A 356 5.61 24.70 -6.34
CA ARG A 356 6.23 23.38 -6.15
C ARG A 356 5.24 22.22 -6.17
N LYS A 357 3.96 22.52 -6.40
CA LYS A 357 2.87 21.55 -6.45
C LYS A 357 2.79 20.68 -5.16
N LEU A 358 3.00 21.32 -4.02
CA LEU A 358 2.96 20.67 -2.70
C LEU A 358 1.52 20.72 -2.15
N TYR A 359 0.67 19.87 -2.70
CA TYR A 359 -0.71 19.68 -2.26
C TYR A 359 -0.80 18.55 -1.22
N PRO A 360 -1.82 18.56 -0.33
CA PRO A 360 -2.09 17.43 0.54
C PRO A 360 -2.27 16.13 -0.24
N ASN A 361 -1.64 15.06 0.24
CA ASN A 361 -1.78 13.72 -0.32
C ASN A 361 -2.65 12.82 0.59
N VAL A 362 -2.84 11.55 0.21
CA VAL A 362 -3.67 10.60 0.94
C VAL A 362 -3.26 10.45 2.41
N ASP A 363 -1.97 10.55 2.73
CA ASP A 363 -1.43 10.34 4.08
C ASP A 363 -1.80 11.47 5.03
N PHE A 364 -2.10 12.68 4.51
CA PHE A 364 -2.42 13.84 5.32
C PHE A 364 -3.73 13.67 6.11
N TYR A 365 -4.78 13.13 5.48
CA TYR A 365 -6.07 12.92 6.14
C TYR A 365 -6.27 11.51 6.66
N SER A 366 -5.58 10.50 6.11
CA SER A 366 -5.71 9.12 6.54
C SER A 366 -5.33 8.92 8.01
N GLY A 367 -4.26 9.60 8.46
CA GLY A 367 -3.82 9.54 9.85
C GLY A 367 -4.86 10.12 10.82
N ILE A 368 -5.54 11.20 10.45
CA ILE A 368 -6.60 11.82 11.26
C ILE A 368 -7.77 10.84 11.46
N ILE A 369 -8.21 10.18 10.38
CA ILE A 369 -9.28 9.16 10.46
C ILE A 369 -8.86 8.03 11.41
N LEU A 370 -7.68 7.46 11.22
CA LEU A 370 -7.21 6.33 12.04
C LEU A 370 -7.10 6.71 13.52
N ARG A 371 -6.56 7.91 13.80
CA ARG A 371 -6.47 8.44 15.16
C ARG A 371 -7.85 8.64 15.78
N ALA A 372 -8.79 9.22 15.06
CA ALA A 372 -10.15 9.46 15.55
C ALA A 372 -10.93 8.16 15.83
N ILE A 373 -10.66 7.08 15.09
CA ILE A 373 -11.18 5.74 15.36
C ILE A 373 -10.55 5.12 16.62
N GLY A 374 -9.39 5.61 17.05
CA GLY A 374 -8.63 5.06 18.18
C GLY A 374 -7.56 4.05 17.79
N ILE A 375 -7.25 3.94 16.49
CA ILE A 375 -6.12 3.12 15.99
C ILE A 375 -4.80 3.74 16.48
N PRO A 376 -3.93 3.00 17.17
CA PRO A 376 -2.64 3.54 17.63
C PRO A 376 -1.65 3.71 16.48
N LEU A 377 -0.69 4.61 16.63
CA LEU A 377 0.25 5.01 15.57
C LEU A 377 1.06 3.84 14.99
N ASP A 378 1.45 2.89 15.82
CA ASP A 378 2.21 1.70 15.40
C ASP A 378 1.40 0.73 14.52
N MET A 379 0.07 0.90 14.49
CA MET A 379 -0.85 0.16 13.63
C MET A 379 -1.16 0.86 12.30
N PHE A 380 -0.77 2.10 12.08
CA PHE A 380 -1.15 2.85 10.86
C PHE A 380 -0.66 2.18 9.59
N THR A 381 0.61 1.76 9.56
CA THR A 381 1.16 1.03 8.41
C THR A 381 0.54 -0.37 8.26
N VAL A 382 0.12 -0.99 9.36
CA VAL A 382 -0.63 -2.27 9.35
C VAL A 382 -2.00 -2.08 8.69
N MET A 383 -2.71 -0.98 9.00
CA MET A 383 -3.97 -0.64 8.34
C MET A 383 -3.78 -0.45 6.83
N PHE A 384 -2.69 0.22 6.43
CA PHE A 384 -2.33 0.36 5.05
C PHE A 384 -2.10 -1.02 4.38
N ALA A 385 -1.39 -1.94 5.05
CA ALA A 385 -1.15 -3.30 4.54
C ALA A 385 -2.46 -4.07 4.30
N ILE A 386 -3.43 -3.99 5.23
CA ILE A 386 -4.75 -4.61 5.07
C ILE A 386 -5.43 -4.07 3.81
N GLY A 387 -5.47 -2.74 3.65
CA GLY A 387 -6.07 -2.08 2.49
C GLY A 387 -5.39 -2.48 1.18
N ARG A 388 -4.05 -2.63 1.16
CA ARG A 388 -3.26 -2.93 -0.04
C ARG A 388 -3.27 -4.41 -0.47
N MET A 389 -3.80 -5.31 0.36
CA MET A 389 -3.86 -6.74 0.01
C MET A 389 -4.46 -7.02 -1.37
N PRO A 390 -5.59 -6.43 -1.77
CA PRO A 390 -6.16 -6.69 -3.10
C PRO A 390 -5.20 -6.35 -4.25
N GLY A 391 -4.50 -5.21 -4.16
CA GLY A 391 -3.52 -4.80 -5.16
C GLY A 391 -2.34 -5.76 -5.26
N TRP A 392 -1.81 -6.22 -4.13
CA TRP A 392 -0.74 -7.21 -4.13
C TRP A 392 -1.18 -8.55 -4.71
N ILE A 393 -2.39 -9.03 -4.37
CA ILE A 393 -2.96 -10.26 -4.93
C ILE A 393 -3.15 -10.11 -6.44
N ALA A 394 -3.71 -8.99 -6.92
CA ALA A 394 -3.92 -8.73 -8.34
C ALA A 394 -2.60 -8.69 -9.12
N ASN A 395 -1.57 -8.06 -8.56
CA ASN A 395 -0.25 -7.98 -9.17
C ASN A 395 0.49 -9.33 -9.15
N TRP A 396 0.32 -10.13 -8.09
CA TRP A 396 0.80 -11.51 -8.04
C TRP A 396 0.14 -12.35 -9.14
N LYS A 397 -1.19 -12.23 -9.27
CA LYS A 397 -2.01 -12.93 -10.29
C LYS A 397 -1.51 -12.60 -11.71
N GLU A 398 -1.30 -11.31 -12.03
CA GLU A 398 -0.81 -10.90 -13.36
C GLU A 398 0.54 -11.54 -13.71
N VAL A 399 1.45 -11.68 -12.75
CA VAL A 399 2.75 -12.32 -12.97
C VAL A 399 2.60 -13.83 -13.22
N HIS A 400 1.68 -14.49 -12.53
CA HIS A 400 1.46 -15.94 -12.65
C HIS A 400 0.67 -16.33 -13.90
N GLU A 401 -0.20 -15.45 -14.39
CA GLU A 401 -1.00 -15.67 -15.59
C GLU A 401 -0.27 -15.25 -16.88
N ASP A 402 0.85 -14.55 -16.79
CA ASP A 402 1.63 -14.17 -17.96
C ASP A 402 2.33 -15.41 -18.56
N PRO A 403 1.96 -15.87 -19.76
CA PRO A 403 2.58 -17.02 -20.41
C PRO A 403 4.05 -16.77 -20.76
N ASN A 404 4.49 -15.52 -20.78
CA ASN A 404 5.88 -15.12 -21.01
C ASN A 404 6.64 -14.76 -19.74
N ALA A 405 6.05 -15.05 -18.56
CA ALA A 405 6.65 -14.74 -17.27
C ALA A 405 8.08 -15.29 -17.18
N ARG A 406 8.96 -14.46 -16.66
CA ARG A 406 10.37 -14.79 -16.41
C ARG A 406 10.76 -14.27 -15.06
N ILE A 407 11.72 -14.90 -14.43
CA ILE A 407 12.33 -14.36 -13.22
C ILE A 407 12.93 -12.99 -13.48
N TYR A 408 12.58 -12.01 -12.66
CA TYR A 408 13.09 -10.65 -12.76
C TYR A 408 14.52 -10.63 -12.23
N ARG A 409 15.44 -10.21 -13.06
CA ARG A 409 16.87 -10.13 -12.74
C ARG A 409 17.46 -8.86 -13.34
N PRO A 410 17.42 -7.75 -12.59
CA PRO A 410 18.01 -6.49 -13.04
C PRO A 410 19.52 -6.63 -13.26
N ARG A 411 20.09 -5.74 -14.05
CA ARG A 411 21.53 -5.62 -14.27
C ARG A 411 22.11 -4.60 -13.30
N GLN A 412 23.42 -4.65 -13.12
CA GLN A 412 24.19 -3.63 -12.40
C GLN A 412 25.36 -3.15 -13.24
N VAL A 413 25.78 -1.91 -13.01
CA VAL A 413 27.06 -1.37 -13.45
C VAL A 413 28.04 -1.59 -12.30
N TYR A 414 29.04 -2.44 -12.52
CA TYR A 414 30.03 -2.76 -11.48
C TYR A 414 31.03 -1.61 -11.33
N GLN A 415 31.24 -1.16 -10.11
CA GLN A 415 32.16 -0.06 -9.74
C GLN A 415 33.27 -0.49 -8.76
N GLY A 416 33.39 -1.79 -8.49
CA GLY A 416 34.46 -2.33 -7.63
C GLY A 416 35.76 -2.55 -8.38
N ASP A 417 36.74 -3.10 -7.66
CA ASP A 417 38.06 -3.42 -8.22
C ASP A 417 37.97 -4.45 -9.33
N VAL A 418 38.81 -4.29 -10.36
CA VAL A 418 38.85 -5.21 -11.51
C VAL A 418 39.27 -6.61 -11.08
N GLN A 419 40.28 -6.69 -10.24
CA GLN A 419 40.78 -7.95 -9.68
C GLN A 419 41.63 -7.65 -8.43
N ASN A 420 41.44 -8.45 -7.39
CA ASN A 420 42.27 -8.44 -6.19
C ASN A 420 42.99 -9.77 -6.06
N THR A 421 44.22 -9.74 -5.56
CA THR A 421 44.96 -10.95 -5.22
C THR A 421 44.57 -11.40 -3.83
N TRP A 422 44.22 -12.68 -3.70
CA TRP A 422 43.96 -13.27 -2.39
C TRP A 422 45.25 -13.33 -1.58
N ILE A 423 45.24 -12.71 -0.41
CA ILE A 423 46.36 -12.72 0.54
C ILE A 423 45.96 -13.67 1.71
N PRO A 424 46.78 -14.66 2.07
CA PRO A 424 46.57 -15.50 3.25
C PRO A 424 46.42 -14.68 4.53
N ARG A 425 45.63 -15.17 5.50
CA ARG A 425 45.28 -14.41 6.71
C ARG A 425 46.51 -13.98 7.51
N ASP A 426 47.54 -14.81 7.54
CA ASP A 426 48.84 -14.55 8.22
C ASP A 426 49.73 -13.55 7.52
N GLN A 427 49.33 -13.09 6.31
CA GLN A 427 50.08 -12.12 5.50
C GLN A 427 49.30 -10.83 5.25
N ARG A 428 48.08 -10.66 5.85
CA ARG A 428 47.24 -9.47 5.69
C ARG A 428 47.65 -8.35 6.64
#